data_f1febefd7b74a9d45753c46f2859039b
#
_entry.id   f1febefd7b74a9d45753c46f2859039b
#
_cell.length_a   1.000
_cell.length_b   1.000
_cell.length_c   1.000
_cell.angle_alpha   90.00
_cell.angle_beta   90.00
_cell.angle_gamma   90.00
#
_symmetry.space_group_name_H-M   'P 1'
#
loop_
_entity.id
_entity.type
_entity.pdbx_description
1 polymer ?
#
loop_
_entity_poly.entity_id
_entity_poly.type
_entity_poly.pdbx_seq_one_letter_code
_entity_poly.pdbx_strand_id
1 'polypeptide(L)'
;MTKDFAWFLGWLHSDGYIPKEGSKQYNKGIMQFICKHSDTEVLHKIKNILGTKANVNEYPNYKSPQSKLDIYDCKEISHKYQSIKNNIPVNDIKGFERHFIRGVVDGDGCIHYREARNSIILNIVNPDKDSLQWITDTICNSLLIPHKEVKRIERDHLWVIKWEGNIAKLIVWWLYHGDINNCCLLRKYNKYKESILHYEEFKDYDEELLCAVNAQIENNEIGFNVPSLNSLDWAKRLQNLLSYKTQPVYHNPGRRKYYKLYIPNC
;
A
#
# COMPACT_ATOMS: atom_id res chain seq x y z
N MET A 1 8.20 10.97 -14.66
CA MET A 1 7.31 10.18 -13.77
C MET A 1 6.58 11.11 -12.81
N THR A 2 5.31 10.87 -12.54
CA THR A 2 4.53 11.56 -11.49
C THR A 2 4.03 10.54 -10.47
N LYS A 3 3.61 11.01 -9.28
CA LYS A 3 3.00 10.16 -8.24
C LYS A 3 1.80 9.38 -8.80
N ASP A 4 0.95 10.07 -9.54
CA ASP A 4 -0.28 9.52 -10.11
C ASP A 4 0.00 8.47 -11.18
N PHE A 5 1.00 8.73 -12.04
CA PHE A 5 1.38 7.77 -13.07
C PHE A 5 2.06 6.53 -12.47
N ALA A 6 2.86 6.68 -11.41
CA ALA A 6 3.42 5.54 -10.68
C ALA A 6 2.31 4.70 -10.03
N TRP A 7 1.30 5.33 -9.42
CA TRP A 7 0.12 4.63 -8.89
C TRP A 7 -0.65 3.89 -10.00
N PHE A 8 -0.86 4.52 -11.14
CA PHE A 8 -1.47 3.89 -12.31
C PHE A 8 -0.67 2.65 -12.76
N LEU A 9 0.67 2.72 -12.82
CA LEU A 9 1.49 1.57 -13.17
C LEU A 9 1.34 0.41 -12.16
N GLY A 10 1.21 0.71 -10.87
CA GLY A 10 0.92 -0.28 -9.85
C GLY A 10 -0.45 -0.94 -10.06
N TRP A 11 -1.46 -0.15 -10.40
CA TRP A 11 -2.78 -0.68 -10.76
C TRP A 11 -2.74 -1.51 -12.05
N LEU A 12 -1.99 -1.07 -13.05
CA LEU A 12 -1.78 -1.83 -14.30
C LEU A 12 -1.08 -3.18 -14.02
N HIS A 13 -0.11 -3.19 -13.11
CA HIS A 13 0.57 -4.41 -12.66
C HIS A 13 -0.40 -5.40 -11.99
N SER A 14 -1.36 -4.95 -11.18
CA SER A 14 -2.33 -5.81 -10.49
C SER A 14 -3.54 -6.17 -11.37
N ASP A 15 -4.43 -5.23 -11.62
CA ASP A 15 -5.74 -5.44 -12.25
C ASP A 15 -5.80 -5.10 -13.75
N GLY A 16 -4.77 -4.43 -14.29
CA GLY A 16 -4.75 -4.08 -15.70
C GLY A 16 -4.52 -5.30 -16.61
N TYR A 17 -4.99 -5.21 -17.84
CA TYR A 17 -4.73 -6.19 -18.87
C TYR A 17 -4.12 -5.51 -20.10
N ILE A 18 -3.00 -6.04 -20.57
CA ILE A 18 -2.37 -5.71 -21.85
C ILE A 18 -2.30 -7.00 -22.67
N PRO A 19 -2.80 -6.99 -23.91
CA PRO A 19 -2.76 -8.16 -24.79
C PRO A 19 -1.33 -8.65 -25.05
N LYS A 20 -1.18 -9.95 -25.28
CA LYS A 20 0.12 -10.54 -25.62
C LYS A 20 0.67 -9.97 -26.94
N GLU A 21 1.98 -9.81 -27.00
CA GLU A 21 2.71 -9.43 -28.22
C GLU A 21 2.32 -10.31 -29.41
N GLY A 22 2.22 -9.70 -30.59
CA GLY A 22 1.83 -10.37 -31.82
C GLY A 22 0.31 -10.56 -32.00
N SER A 23 -0.52 -10.29 -31.00
CA SER A 23 -1.99 -10.31 -31.17
C SER A 23 -2.49 -9.07 -31.91
N LYS A 24 -3.64 -9.18 -32.61
CA LYS A 24 -4.29 -8.01 -33.25
C LYS A 24 -4.58 -6.88 -32.24
N GLN A 25 -4.93 -7.25 -31.03
CA GLN A 25 -5.22 -6.31 -29.94
C GLN A 25 -3.99 -5.59 -29.46
N TYR A 26 -2.85 -6.30 -29.34
CA TYR A 26 -1.57 -5.71 -29.00
C TYR A 26 -1.14 -4.67 -30.04
N ASN A 27 -1.24 -5.00 -31.33
CA ASN A 27 -0.89 -4.08 -32.43
C ASN A 27 -1.71 -2.79 -32.42
N LYS A 28 -2.94 -2.83 -31.84
CA LYS A 28 -3.79 -1.66 -31.61
C LYS A 28 -3.43 -0.90 -30.32
N GLY A 29 -2.54 -1.41 -29.50
CA GLY A 29 -2.14 -0.79 -28.23
C GLY A 29 -3.24 -0.78 -27.17
N ILE A 30 -4.09 -1.81 -27.15
CA ILE A 30 -5.22 -1.90 -26.21
C ILE A 30 -4.72 -2.10 -24.80
N MET A 31 -5.27 -1.34 -23.84
CA MET A 31 -5.24 -1.62 -22.41
C MET A 31 -6.67 -1.75 -21.90
N GLN A 32 -6.89 -2.65 -20.94
CA GLN A 32 -8.21 -2.89 -20.40
C GLN A 32 -8.16 -2.94 -18.88
N PHE A 33 -9.14 -2.32 -18.26
CA PHE A 33 -9.33 -2.32 -16.81
C PHE A 33 -10.78 -2.71 -16.49
N ILE A 34 -10.95 -3.62 -15.53
CA ILE A 34 -12.26 -4.02 -15.03
C ILE A 34 -12.22 -3.96 -13.51
N CYS A 35 -13.21 -3.34 -12.90
CA CYS A 35 -13.36 -3.31 -11.46
C CYS A 35 -14.80 -3.57 -11.04
N LYS A 36 -15.03 -3.77 -9.75
CA LYS A 36 -16.40 -3.78 -9.20
C LYS A 36 -17.06 -2.44 -9.48
N HIS A 37 -18.37 -2.45 -9.76
CA HIS A 37 -19.13 -1.22 -10.01
C HIS A 37 -19.01 -0.20 -8.84
N SER A 38 -18.91 -0.67 -7.60
CA SER A 38 -18.65 0.19 -6.44
C SER A 38 -17.31 0.93 -6.46
N ASP A 39 -16.38 0.50 -7.27
CA ASP A 39 -15.02 1.04 -7.38
C ASP A 39 -14.81 1.81 -8.72
N THR A 40 -15.89 2.19 -9.41
CA THR A 40 -15.86 2.85 -10.74
C THR A 40 -15.01 4.12 -10.77
N GLU A 41 -14.92 4.84 -9.66
CA GLU A 41 -14.11 6.06 -9.55
C GLU A 41 -12.63 5.83 -9.90
N VAL A 42 -12.11 4.62 -9.69
CA VAL A 42 -10.74 4.25 -10.08
C VAL A 42 -10.53 4.35 -11.59
N LEU A 43 -11.51 3.89 -12.39
CA LEU A 43 -11.42 3.95 -13.84
C LEU A 43 -11.44 5.39 -14.35
N HIS A 44 -12.19 6.26 -13.69
CA HIS A 44 -12.16 7.70 -14.00
C HIS A 44 -10.80 8.33 -13.66
N LYS A 45 -10.18 7.94 -12.55
CA LYS A 45 -8.81 8.38 -12.19
C LYS A 45 -7.80 7.93 -13.24
N ILE A 46 -7.83 6.65 -13.64
CA ILE A 46 -6.94 6.11 -14.69
C ILE A 46 -7.15 6.88 -16.00
N LYS A 47 -8.40 7.11 -16.40
CA LYS A 47 -8.74 7.90 -17.60
C LYS A 47 -8.10 9.29 -17.55
N ASN A 48 -8.21 9.98 -16.42
CA ASN A 48 -7.67 11.33 -16.24
C ASN A 48 -6.12 11.34 -16.27
N ILE A 49 -5.47 10.38 -15.58
CA ILE A 49 -4.00 10.25 -15.57
C ILE A 49 -3.45 10.05 -16.98
N LEU A 50 -4.13 9.25 -17.79
CA LEU A 50 -3.71 8.93 -19.16
C LEU A 50 -4.14 9.99 -20.19
N GLY A 51 -5.06 10.90 -19.82
CA GLY A 51 -5.63 11.87 -20.77
C GLY A 51 -6.41 11.21 -21.91
N THR A 52 -6.87 9.96 -21.72
CA THR A 52 -7.56 9.20 -22.77
C THR A 52 -9.00 9.66 -23.00
N LYS A 53 -9.48 9.55 -24.23
CA LYS A 53 -10.88 9.83 -24.57
C LYS A 53 -11.79 8.62 -24.38
N ALA A 54 -11.27 7.46 -23.96
CA ALA A 54 -12.04 6.25 -23.74
C ALA A 54 -13.18 6.47 -22.75
N ASN A 55 -14.29 5.77 -22.94
CA ASN A 55 -15.44 5.83 -22.04
C ASN A 55 -15.32 4.76 -20.96
N VAL A 56 -15.71 5.13 -19.74
CA VAL A 56 -15.96 4.16 -18.68
C VAL A 56 -17.37 3.61 -18.90
N ASN A 57 -17.46 2.31 -19.10
CA ASN A 57 -18.73 1.61 -19.30
C ASN A 57 -19.14 0.92 -18.00
N GLU A 58 -20.36 1.18 -17.55
CA GLU A 58 -20.89 0.66 -16.29
C GLU A 58 -21.95 -0.41 -16.56
N TYR A 59 -21.87 -1.51 -15.82
CA TYR A 59 -22.76 -2.67 -15.95
C TYR A 59 -23.36 -3.02 -14.57
N PRO A 60 -24.23 -2.14 -14.00
CA PRO A 60 -24.77 -2.31 -12.65
C PRO A 60 -25.72 -3.51 -12.54
N ASN A 61 -26.36 -3.91 -13.65
CA ASN A 61 -27.38 -4.96 -13.68
C ASN A 61 -26.81 -6.36 -13.99
N TYR A 62 -25.49 -6.52 -14.07
CA TYR A 62 -24.89 -7.84 -14.22
C TYR A 62 -25.03 -8.65 -12.92
N LYS A 63 -24.99 -9.98 -12.99
CA LYS A 63 -24.95 -10.86 -11.81
C LYS A 63 -23.84 -10.47 -10.85
N SER A 64 -22.72 -9.98 -11.38
CA SER A 64 -21.64 -9.34 -10.65
C SER A 64 -21.47 -7.94 -11.22
N PRO A 65 -22.03 -6.90 -10.58
CA PRO A 65 -21.92 -5.53 -11.06
C PRO A 65 -20.48 -5.09 -11.23
N GLN A 66 -20.15 -4.56 -12.42
CA GLN A 66 -18.78 -4.19 -12.78
C GLN A 66 -18.76 -2.93 -13.64
N SER A 67 -17.58 -2.33 -13.70
CA SER A 67 -17.28 -1.24 -14.62
C SER A 67 -16.02 -1.56 -15.41
N LYS A 68 -15.92 -1.05 -16.61
CA LYS A 68 -14.87 -1.37 -17.58
C LYS A 68 -14.37 -0.12 -18.28
N LEU A 69 -13.06 -0.08 -18.51
CA LEU A 69 -12.38 0.95 -19.31
C LEU A 69 -11.49 0.24 -20.35
N ASP A 70 -11.82 0.41 -21.63
CA ASP A 70 -11.04 -0.07 -22.78
C ASP A 70 -10.34 1.14 -23.42
N ILE A 71 -9.01 1.15 -23.43
CA ILE A 71 -8.18 2.25 -23.92
C ILE A 71 -7.51 1.82 -25.22
N TYR A 72 -7.61 2.66 -26.27
CA TYR A 72 -7.08 2.38 -27.60
C TYR A 72 -6.09 3.47 -28.10
N ASP A 73 -6.02 4.57 -27.39
CA ASP A 73 -5.27 5.78 -27.78
C ASP A 73 -3.96 6.00 -27.02
N CYS A 74 -3.53 5.00 -26.22
CA CYS A 74 -2.29 5.04 -25.42
C CYS A 74 -1.33 3.91 -25.81
N LYS A 75 -1.10 3.73 -27.12
CA LYS A 75 -0.32 2.62 -27.67
C LYS A 75 1.12 2.58 -27.15
N GLU A 76 1.80 3.72 -27.04
CA GLU A 76 3.18 3.80 -26.54
C GLU A 76 3.30 3.29 -25.10
N ILE A 77 2.34 3.67 -24.23
CA ILE A 77 2.28 3.21 -22.85
C ILE A 77 2.02 1.70 -22.80
N SER A 78 1.05 1.21 -23.58
CA SER A 78 0.72 -0.21 -23.67
C SER A 78 1.94 -1.04 -24.09
N HIS A 79 2.67 -0.62 -25.11
CA HIS A 79 3.85 -1.33 -25.58
C HIS A 79 5.02 -1.23 -24.58
N LYS A 80 5.27 -0.05 -24.02
CA LYS A 80 6.35 0.15 -23.05
C LYS A 80 6.20 -0.72 -21.81
N TYR A 81 4.98 -0.88 -21.32
CA TYR A 81 4.69 -1.61 -20.08
C TYR A 81 4.05 -2.98 -20.29
N GLN A 82 4.20 -3.56 -21.47
CA GLN A 82 3.61 -4.86 -21.81
C GLN A 82 3.99 -5.97 -20.83
N SER A 83 5.25 -6.01 -20.40
CA SER A 83 5.74 -7.04 -19.48
C SER A 83 5.52 -6.73 -17.99
N ILE A 84 4.80 -5.63 -17.67
CA ILE A 84 4.68 -5.12 -16.29
C ILE A 84 4.15 -6.16 -15.28
N LYS A 85 3.34 -7.13 -15.76
CA LYS A 85 2.80 -8.20 -14.90
C LYS A 85 3.88 -9.08 -14.26
N ASN A 86 5.00 -9.29 -14.95
CA ASN A 86 6.09 -10.17 -14.53
C ASN A 86 7.41 -9.40 -14.38
N ASN A 87 7.42 -8.11 -14.68
CA ASN A 87 8.63 -7.31 -14.66
C ASN A 87 8.31 -5.88 -14.23
N ILE A 88 8.54 -5.59 -12.96
CA ILE A 88 8.32 -4.26 -12.40
C ILE A 88 9.30 -3.28 -13.06
N PRO A 89 8.83 -2.13 -13.58
CA PRO A 89 9.68 -1.14 -14.24
C PRO A 89 10.48 -0.30 -13.23
N VAL A 90 11.38 -0.94 -12.47
CA VAL A 90 12.09 -0.37 -11.31
C VAL A 90 12.78 0.94 -11.65
N ASN A 91 13.43 1.03 -12.82
CA ASN A 91 14.13 2.23 -13.24
C ASN A 91 13.17 3.41 -13.51
N ASP A 92 11.98 3.12 -14.05
CA ASP A 92 11.01 4.18 -14.36
C ASP A 92 10.35 4.72 -13.09
N ILE A 93 10.10 3.85 -12.09
CA ILE A 93 9.42 4.23 -10.84
C ILE A 93 10.37 4.66 -9.73
N LYS A 94 11.66 4.80 -10.00
CA LYS A 94 12.66 5.20 -9.01
C LYS A 94 12.29 6.53 -8.35
N GLY A 95 12.22 6.54 -7.02
CA GLY A 95 11.77 7.67 -6.20
C GLY A 95 10.24 7.79 -6.09
N PHE A 96 9.49 6.89 -6.74
CA PHE A 96 8.02 6.82 -6.69
C PHE A 96 7.50 5.43 -6.29
N GLU A 97 8.38 4.57 -5.75
CA GLU A 97 8.08 3.18 -5.40
C GLU A 97 6.87 3.06 -4.47
N ARG A 98 6.76 3.95 -3.48
CA ARG A 98 5.61 4.04 -2.57
C ARG A 98 4.28 4.14 -3.33
N HIS A 99 4.23 4.98 -4.36
CA HIS A 99 3.02 5.22 -5.13
C HIS A 99 2.69 4.04 -6.04
N PHE A 100 3.70 3.41 -6.64
CA PHE A 100 3.53 2.16 -7.38
C PHE A 100 2.97 1.05 -6.47
N ILE A 101 3.58 0.84 -5.31
CA ILE A 101 3.15 -0.19 -4.35
C ILE A 101 1.73 0.10 -3.85
N ARG A 102 1.37 1.37 -3.64
CA ARG A 102 -0.03 1.73 -3.33
C ARG A 102 -0.99 1.30 -4.44
N GLY A 103 -0.63 1.51 -5.71
CA GLY A 103 -1.42 1.04 -6.85
C GLY A 103 -1.59 -0.47 -6.86
N VAL A 104 -0.52 -1.23 -6.57
CA VAL A 104 -0.60 -2.70 -6.44
C VAL A 104 -1.50 -3.10 -5.27
N VAL A 105 -1.35 -2.45 -4.11
CA VAL A 105 -2.20 -2.72 -2.94
C VAL A 105 -3.66 -2.36 -3.22
N ASP A 106 -3.92 -1.31 -3.97
CA ASP A 106 -5.27 -0.92 -4.36
C ASP A 106 -5.94 -1.96 -5.27
N GLY A 107 -5.20 -2.59 -6.18
CA GLY A 107 -5.68 -3.73 -6.97
C GLY A 107 -5.73 -5.02 -6.14
N ASP A 108 -4.61 -5.69 -6.01
CA ASP A 108 -4.47 -7.05 -5.44
C ASP A 108 -4.35 -7.12 -3.92
N GLY A 109 -4.19 -5.99 -3.21
CA GLY A 109 -4.07 -5.97 -1.76
C GLY A 109 -5.41 -6.13 -1.04
N CYS A 110 -5.37 -6.65 0.18
CA CYS A 110 -6.50 -6.68 1.09
C CYS A 110 -6.12 -5.99 2.41
N ILE A 111 -6.83 -4.91 2.74
CA ILE A 111 -6.74 -4.23 4.03
C ILE A 111 -7.98 -4.61 4.84
N HIS A 112 -7.77 -5.22 6.00
CA HIS A 112 -8.83 -5.57 6.93
C HIS A 112 -8.56 -4.91 8.29
N TYR A 113 -9.44 -3.99 8.68
CA TYR A 113 -9.43 -3.38 10.00
C TYR A 113 -10.26 -4.20 10.97
N ARG A 114 -9.67 -4.59 12.10
CA ARG A 114 -10.31 -5.29 13.21
C ARG A 114 -10.60 -4.29 14.33
N GLU A 115 -11.77 -3.70 14.32
CA GLU A 115 -12.18 -2.65 15.25
C GLU A 115 -12.00 -3.07 16.73
N ALA A 116 -12.53 -4.23 17.12
CA ALA A 116 -12.43 -4.75 18.49
C ALA A 116 -11.01 -4.90 19.04
N ARG A 117 -9.99 -4.90 18.16
CA ARG A 117 -8.57 -5.03 18.54
C ARG A 117 -7.74 -3.82 18.12
N ASN A 118 -8.36 -2.82 17.55
CA ASN A 118 -7.70 -1.69 16.90
C ASN A 118 -6.46 -2.14 16.09
N SER A 119 -6.63 -3.11 15.21
CA SER A 119 -5.51 -3.68 14.46
C SER A 119 -5.85 -3.86 12.99
N ILE A 120 -4.83 -3.71 12.15
CA ILE A 120 -4.92 -3.92 10.71
C ILE A 120 -4.26 -5.26 10.34
N ILE A 121 -4.82 -5.90 9.33
CA ILE A 121 -4.17 -6.95 8.54
C ILE A 121 -4.02 -6.40 7.13
N LEU A 122 -2.81 -6.47 6.61
CA LEU A 122 -2.50 -6.22 5.21
C LEU A 122 -2.02 -7.51 4.56
N ASN A 123 -2.71 -7.93 3.51
CA ASN A 123 -2.28 -9.03 2.64
C ASN A 123 -2.06 -8.49 1.23
N ILE A 124 -1.00 -8.95 0.56
CA ILE A 124 -0.78 -8.73 -0.87
C ILE A 124 -0.57 -10.12 -1.48
N VAL A 125 -1.23 -10.39 -2.60
CA VAL A 125 -1.08 -11.62 -3.37
C VAL A 125 -0.56 -11.29 -4.77
N ASN A 126 0.26 -12.19 -5.33
CA ASN A 126 0.74 -12.04 -6.70
C ASN A 126 1.07 -13.42 -7.28
N PRO A 127 0.81 -13.70 -8.57
CA PRO A 127 1.26 -14.93 -9.21
C PRO A 127 2.77 -14.99 -9.40
N ASP A 128 3.45 -13.84 -9.50
CA ASP A 128 4.89 -13.75 -9.65
C ASP A 128 5.60 -13.53 -8.31
N LYS A 129 6.48 -14.48 -7.95
CA LYS A 129 7.23 -14.46 -6.70
C LYS A 129 8.16 -13.26 -6.61
N ASP A 130 8.91 -13.02 -7.68
CA ASP A 130 9.99 -12.04 -7.67
C ASP A 130 9.44 -10.62 -7.57
N SER A 131 8.32 -10.34 -8.26
CA SER A 131 7.59 -9.08 -8.12
C SER A 131 7.09 -8.87 -6.69
N LEU A 132 6.49 -9.90 -6.07
CA LEU A 132 5.99 -9.78 -4.71
C LEU A 132 7.13 -9.63 -3.68
N GLN A 133 8.26 -10.34 -3.89
CA GLN A 133 9.42 -10.20 -3.02
C GLN A 133 10.04 -8.81 -3.16
N TRP A 134 10.18 -8.28 -4.37
CA TRP A 134 10.65 -6.91 -4.60
C TRP A 134 9.76 -5.86 -3.88
N ILE A 135 8.43 -5.99 -3.98
CA ILE A 135 7.49 -5.12 -3.27
C ILE A 135 7.72 -5.21 -1.75
N THR A 136 7.86 -6.43 -1.24
CA THR A 136 8.10 -6.71 0.18
C THR A 136 9.39 -6.07 0.66
N ASP A 137 10.49 -6.28 -0.06
CA ASP A 137 11.81 -5.76 0.29
C ASP A 137 11.83 -4.23 0.21
N THR A 138 11.16 -3.65 -0.79
CA THR A 138 11.02 -2.18 -0.91
C THR A 138 10.28 -1.59 0.28
N ILE A 139 9.16 -2.19 0.72
CA ILE A 139 8.44 -1.78 1.92
C ILE A 139 9.35 -1.90 3.17
N CYS A 140 10.00 -3.06 3.33
CA CYS A 140 10.85 -3.32 4.49
C CYS A 140 12.02 -2.33 4.56
N ASN A 141 12.67 -2.06 3.44
CA ASN A 141 13.79 -1.10 3.36
C ASN A 141 13.33 0.34 3.62
N SER A 142 12.20 0.76 3.01
CA SER A 142 11.69 2.13 3.16
C SER A 142 11.28 2.44 4.61
N LEU A 143 10.66 1.48 5.28
CA LEU A 143 10.19 1.60 6.67
C LEU A 143 11.20 1.05 7.68
N LEU A 144 12.29 0.47 7.18
CA LEU A 144 13.33 -0.13 8.01
C LEU A 144 12.77 -1.20 8.97
N ILE A 145 11.74 -1.90 8.59
CA ILE A 145 11.16 -3.04 9.32
C ILE A 145 11.85 -4.35 8.93
N PRO A 146 11.76 -5.40 9.77
CA PRO A 146 12.38 -6.69 9.45
C PRO A 146 11.95 -7.25 8.11
N HIS A 147 12.91 -7.75 7.33
CA HIS A 147 12.63 -8.44 6.08
C HIS A 147 11.73 -9.65 6.30
N LYS A 148 10.91 -9.92 5.32
CA LYS A 148 9.95 -11.02 5.35
C LYS A 148 9.93 -11.73 4.00
N GLU A 149 9.97 -13.05 4.03
CA GLU A 149 9.85 -13.85 2.82
C GLU A 149 8.39 -14.05 2.44
N VAL A 150 8.12 -14.01 1.15
CA VAL A 150 6.81 -14.35 0.59
C VAL A 150 6.56 -15.85 0.69
N LYS A 151 5.31 -16.23 0.92
CA LYS A 151 4.89 -17.62 1.06
C LYS A 151 4.04 -18.06 -0.12
N ARG A 152 4.18 -19.32 -0.53
CA ARG A 152 3.34 -19.90 -1.56
C ARG A 152 2.01 -20.36 -0.98
N ILE A 153 0.92 -20.08 -1.69
CA ILE A 153 -0.39 -20.69 -1.47
C ILE A 153 -0.57 -21.79 -2.51
N GLU A 154 -0.37 -23.03 -2.10
CA GLU A 154 -0.36 -24.18 -3.04
C GLU A 154 -1.68 -24.32 -3.80
N ARG A 155 -2.83 -24.13 -3.10
CA ARG A 155 -4.15 -24.28 -3.69
C ARG A 155 -4.37 -23.37 -4.91
N ASP A 156 -3.88 -22.13 -4.83
CA ASP A 156 -4.20 -21.09 -5.81
C ASP A 156 -3.00 -20.76 -6.72
N HIS A 157 -1.87 -21.45 -6.51
CA HIS A 157 -0.58 -21.19 -7.20
C HIS A 157 -0.13 -19.72 -7.11
N LEU A 158 -0.51 -19.04 -6.03
CA LEU A 158 -0.18 -17.64 -5.76
C LEU A 158 0.89 -17.53 -4.68
N TRP A 159 1.60 -16.41 -4.70
CA TRP A 159 2.45 -16.00 -3.59
C TRP A 159 1.72 -14.96 -2.75
N VAL A 160 1.97 -14.97 -1.43
CA VAL A 160 1.33 -14.07 -0.47
C VAL A 160 2.36 -13.52 0.50
N ILE A 161 2.17 -12.26 0.85
CA ILE A 161 2.77 -11.64 2.02
C ILE A 161 1.67 -11.11 2.92
N LYS A 162 1.83 -11.28 4.22
CA LYS A 162 0.85 -10.85 5.22
C LYS A 162 1.54 -10.16 6.37
N TRP A 163 1.08 -8.97 6.73
CA TRP A 163 1.44 -8.26 7.95
C TRP A 163 0.22 -8.05 8.84
N GLU A 164 0.44 -8.00 10.15
CA GLU A 164 -0.61 -7.79 11.15
C GLU A 164 -0.16 -6.80 12.23
N GLY A 165 -1.13 -6.19 12.90
CA GLY A 165 -0.90 -5.29 14.04
C GLY A 165 -0.16 -4.01 13.63
N ASN A 166 0.77 -3.56 14.48
CA ASN A 166 1.44 -2.27 14.32
C ASN A 166 2.28 -2.17 13.05
N ILE A 167 2.92 -3.27 12.62
CA ILE A 167 3.67 -3.27 11.35
C ILE A 167 2.71 -3.05 10.17
N ALA A 168 1.56 -3.71 10.17
CA ALA A 168 0.57 -3.50 9.11
C ALA A 168 0.01 -2.07 9.13
N LYS A 169 -0.23 -1.48 10.31
CA LYS A 169 -0.65 -0.08 10.47
C LYS A 169 0.39 0.86 9.89
N LEU A 170 1.67 0.68 10.24
CA LEU A 170 2.77 1.49 9.73
C LEU A 170 2.88 1.42 8.20
N ILE A 171 2.74 0.23 7.61
CA ILE A 171 2.76 0.06 6.15
C ILE A 171 1.56 0.78 5.51
N VAL A 172 0.36 0.59 6.05
CA VAL A 172 -0.86 1.22 5.53
C VAL A 172 -0.78 2.75 5.68
N TRP A 173 -0.28 3.25 6.83
CA TRP A 173 0.02 4.66 6.99
C TRP A 173 1.01 5.15 5.91
N TRP A 174 2.14 4.48 5.74
CA TRP A 174 3.13 4.84 4.73
C TRP A 174 2.53 4.89 3.32
N LEU A 175 1.61 3.99 2.98
CA LEU A 175 0.98 3.96 1.67
C LEU A 175 0.00 5.14 1.45
N TYR A 176 -0.79 5.52 2.47
CA TYR A 176 -1.93 6.40 2.32
C TYR A 176 -1.81 7.76 3.00
N HIS A 177 -0.76 7.98 3.83
CA HIS A 177 -0.53 9.26 4.50
C HIS A 177 -0.09 10.37 3.52
N GLY A 178 -0.48 11.61 3.82
CA GLY A 178 -0.08 12.82 3.11
C GLY A 178 -0.76 12.98 1.75
N ASP A 179 -0.10 13.74 0.87
CA ASP A 179 -0.64 14.04 -0.45
C ASP A 179 -0.59 12.82 -1.37
N ILE A 180 -1.71 12.17 -1.54
CA ILE A 180 -1.92 11.05 -2.45
C ILE A 180 -2.66 11.48 -3.73
N ASN A 181 -2.92 12.81 -3.93
CA ASN A 181 -3.63 13.38 -5.08
C ASN A 181 -4.92 12.63 -5.43
N ASN A 182 -5.62 12.09 -4.42
CA ASN A 182 -6.78 11.21 -4.60
C ASN A 182 -6.51 9.93 -5.42
N CYS A 183 -5.25 9.62 -5.76
CA CYS A 183 -4.87 8.38 -6.42
C CYS A 183 -4.81 7.22 -5.41
N CYS A 184 -5.99 6.74 -5.03
CA CYS A 184 -6.19 5.60 -4.15
C CYS A 184 -7.58 4.99 -4.41
N LEU A 185 -7.74 3.73 -4.01
CA LEU A 185 -9.05 3.09 -3.96
C LEU A 185 -9.77 3.51 -2.68
N LEU A 186 -10.86 4.26 -2.83
CA LEU A 186 -11.54 4.95 -1.72
C LEU A 186 -11.92 4.01 -0.56
N ARG A 187 -12.43 2.80 -0.86
CA ARG A 187 -12.80 1.83 0.18
C ARG A 187 -11.59 1.36 1.02
N LYS A 188 -10.37 1.32 0.45
CA LYS A 188 -9.15 0.97 1.18
C LYS A 188 -8.60 2.16 1.96
N TYR A 189 -8.67 3.33 1.36
CA TYR A 189 -8.35 4.58 2.03
C TYR A 189 -9.26 4.84 3.26
N ASN A 190 -10.57 4.57 3.14
CA ASN A 190 -11.48 4.68 4.27
C ASN A 190 -11.10 3.73 5.42
N LYS A 191 -10.68 2.50 5.12
CA LYS A 191 -10.18 1.59 6.17
C LYS A 191 -8.92 2.10 6.87
N TYR A 192 -8.05 2.78 6.13
CA TYR A 192 -6.94 3.49 6.74
C TYR A 192 -7.47 4.60 7.67
N LYS A 193 -8.36 5.45 7.19
CA LYS A 193 -8.96 6.53 8.02
C LYS A 193 -9.69 5.99 9.25
N GLU A 194 -10.51 4.95 9.12
CA GLU A 194 -11.16 4.29 10.25
C GLU A 194 -10.15 3.82 11.32
N SER A 195 -8.99 3.35 10.90
CA SER A 195 -7.96 2.86 11.82
C SER A 195 -7.26 3.95 12.63
N ILE A 196 -7.35 5.22 12.21
CA ILE A 196 -6.73 6.38 12.89
C ILE A 196 -7.73 7.25 13.66
N LEU A 197 -9.03 7.13 13.41
CA LEU A 197 -10.07 7.97 14.02
C LEU A 197 -10.24 7.81 15.55
N HIS A 198 -9.61 6.81 16.18
CA HIS A 198 -9.78 6.55 17.62
C HIS A 198 -8.85 7.35 18.54
N TYR A 199 -8.13 8.37 18.05
CA TYR A 199 -7.11 9.07 18.82
C TYR A 199 -7.23 10.60 18.68
N GLU A 200 -8.34 11.17 19.12
CA GLU A 200 -8.58 12.63 19.04
C GLU A 200 -7.70 13.47 19.99
N GLU A 201 -6.87 12.85 20.85
CA GLU A 201 -6.20 13.56 21.97
C GLU A 201 -4.78 14.05 21.67
N PHE A 202 -4.21 13.82 20.47
CA PHE A 202 -2.78 14.05 20.22
C PHE A 202 -2.51 15.05 19.08
N LYS A 203 -3.03 16.26 19.17
CA LYS A 203 -3.04 17.25 18.09
C LYS A 203 -1.68 17.85 17.67
N ASP A 204 -0.62 17.66 18.45
CA ASP A 204 0.68 18.35 18.25
C ASP A 204 1.80 17.47 17.69
N TYR A 205 1.55 16.20 17.44
CA TYR A 205 2.51 15.24 16.88
C TYR A 205 2.08 14.83 15.48
N ASP A 206 2.90 14.08 14.76
CA ASP A 206 2.45 13.40 13.54
C ASP A 206 1.39 12.34 13.92
N GLU A 207 0.18 12.85 14.20
CA GLU A 207 -0.94 12.13 14.78
C GLU A 207 -1.26 10.86 13.99
N GLU A 208 -1.20 10.95 12.66
CA GLU A 208 -1.51 9.81 11.82
C GLU A 208 -0.50 8.68 11.99
N LEU A 209 0.79 9.00 12.15
CA LEU A 209 1.82 7.99 12.38
C LEU A 209 1.67 7.33 13.76
N LEU A 210 1.47 8.15 14.81
CA LEU A 210 1.30 7.64 16.17
C LEU A 210 0.07 6.74 16.28
N CYS A 211 -1.05 7.16 15.69
CA CYS A 211 -2.26 6.34 15.60
C CYS A 211 -2.02 5.07 14.79
N ALA A 212 -1.32 5.16 13.65
CA ALA A 212 -1.03 4.01 12.80
C ALA A 212 -0.21 2.94 13.53
N VAL A 213 0.73 3.32 14.38
CA VAL A 213 1.55 2.36 15.15
C VAL A 213 0.93 1.97 16.48
N ASN A 214 -0.28 2.45 16.78
CA ASN A 214 -0.94 2.19 18.08
C ASN A 214 -0.05 2.56 19.27
N ALA A 215 0.59 3.72 19.19
CA ALA A 215 1.44 4.24 20.25
C ALA A 215 0.58 4.61 21.46
N GLN A 216 1.08 4.33 22.65
CA GLN A 216 0.52 4.83 23.91
C GLN A 216 1.40 5.96 24.39
N ILE A 217 0.81 7.12 24.61
CA ILE A 217 1.51 8.26 25.18
C ILE A 217 1.06 8.40 26.63
N GLU A 218 2.01 8.21 27.54
CA GLU A 218 1.81 8.41 28.98
C GLU A 218 2.95 9.28 29.50
N ASN A 219 2.65 10.38 30.17
CA ASN A 219 3.66 11.24 30.82
C ASN A 219 4.78 11.72 29.87
N ASN A 220 4.45 12.13 28.65
CA ASN A 220 5.40 12.52 27.59
C ASN A 220 6.30 11.36 27.09
N GLU A 221 5.84 10.14 27.20
CA GLU A 221 6.52 8.97 26.67
C GLU A 221 5.69 8.29 25.60
N ILE A 222 6.30 7.89 24.49
CA ILE A 222 5.67 7.02 23.50
C ILE A 222 6.08 5.59 23.78
N GLY A 223 5.12 4.73 24.13
CA GLY A 223 5.32 3.31 24.34
C GLY A 223 4.83 2.48 23.15
N PHE A 224 5.63 1.54 22.67
CA PHE A 224 5.15 0.51 21.76
C PHE A 224 5.46 -0.87 22.30
N ASN A 225 4.47 -1.75 22.18
CA ASN A 225 4.66 -3.16 22.47
C ASN A 225 5.31 -3.84 21.28
N VAL A 226 6.61 -4.12 21.35
CA VAL A 226 7.33 -4.84 20.31
C VAL A 226 7.77 -6.20 20.82
N PRO A 227 7.25 -7.30 20.30
CA PRO A 227 7.40 -8.63 20.89
C PRO A 227 8.71 -9.36 20.54
N SER A 228 9.72 -8.74 19.92
CA SER A 228 10.92 -9.45 19.46
C SER A 228 12.23 -8.75 19.75
N LEU A 229 13.36 -9.49 19.59
CA LEU A 229 14.74 -9.00 19.73
C LEU A 229 15.09 -7.80 18.84
N ASN A 230 14.33 -7.58 17.77
CA ASN A 230 14.53 -6.44 16.85
C ASN A 230 13.78 -5.17 17.28
N SER A 231 13.23 -5.16 18.48
CA SER A 231 12.41 -4.05 18.98
C SER A 231 13.18 -2.74 19.16
N LEU A 232 14.47 -2.81 19.52
CA LEU A 232 15.33 -1.64 19.67
C LEU A 232 15.59 -0.97 18.31
N ASP A 233 15.92 -1.75 17.29
CA ASP A 233 16.17 -1.22 15.95
C ASP A 233 14.90 -0.57 15.40
N TRP A 234 13.75 -1.19 15.61
CA TRP A 234 12.49 -0.63 15.20
C TRP A 234 12.15 0.67 15.95
N ALA A 235 12.35 0.72 17.27
CA ALA A 235 12.15 1.93 18.06
C ALA A 235 13.09 3.08 17.63
N LYS A 236 14.36 2.79 17.36
CA LYS A 236 15.32 3.78 16.81
C LYS A 236 14.90 4.28 15.44
N ARG A 237 14.34 3.41 14.60
CA ARG A 237 13.88 3.75 13.26
C ARG A 237 12.63 4.61 13.29
N LEU A 238 11.68 4.30 14.18
CA LEU A 238 10.51 5.14 14.40
C LEU A 238 10.94 6.51 14.97
N GLN A 239 11.91 6.55 15.87
CA GLN A 239 12.52 7.79 16.35
C GLN A 239 13.06 8.64 15.20
N ASN A 240 13.77 8.03 14.26
CA ASN A 240 14.30 8.74 13.08
C ASN A 240 13.17 9.23 12.16
N LEU A 241 12.14 8.42 11.94
CA LEU A 241 10.96 8.81 11.16
C LEU A 241 10.22 10.00 11.75
N LEU A 242 10.12 10.04 13.08
CA LEU A 242 9.49 11.12 13.83
C LEU A 242 10.44 12.30 14.10
N SER A 243 11.70 12.21 13.66
CA SER A 243 12.73 13.23 13.90
C SER A 243 13.01 13.56 15.38
N TYR A 244 12.70 12.64 16.30
CA TYR A 244 12.97 12.84 17.73
C TYR A 244 14.44 12.55 18.08
N LYS A 245 15.00 13.36 19.00
CA LYS A 245 16.41 13.28 19.43
C LYS A 245 16.66 12.35 20.62
N THR A 246 15.60 11.88 21.29
CA THR A 246 15.74 11.07 22.51
C THR A 246 15.96 9.60 22.20
N GLN A 247 16.78 8.94 23.04
CA GLN A 247 17.07 7.51 22.89
C GLN A 247 15.92 6.66 23.44
N PRO A 248 15.58 5.54 22.77
CA PRO A 248 14.58 4.60 23.29
C PRO A 248 15.05 3.98 24.59
N VAL A 249 14.19 3.93 25.61
CA VAL A 249 14.45 3.28 26.88
C VAL A 249 13.78 1.91 26.94
N TYR A 250 14.55 0.90 27.32
CA TYR A 250 14.05 -0.46 27.46
C TYR A 250 13.29 -0.64 28.77
N HIS A 251 12.06 -1.11 28.66
CA HIS A 251 11.23 -1.49 29.81
C HIS A 251 10.97 -2.99 29.81
N ASN A 252 11.11 -3.63 30.96
CA ASN A 252 10.84 -5.04 31.19
C ASN A 252 9.86 -5.25 32.35
N PRO A 253 8.58 -4.85 32.22
CA PRO A 253 7.58 -5.08 33.26
C PRO A 253 7.05 -6.51 33.16
N GLY A 254 7.68 -7.47 33.81
CA GLY A 254 7.27 -8.85 33.86
C GLY A 254 7.36 -9.58 32.50
N ARG A 255 6.23 -10.07 31.98
CA ARG A 255 6.19 -10.92 30.76
C ARG A 255 6.27 -10.17 29.44
N ARG A 256 6.14 -8.84 29.42
CA ARG A 256 6.14 -8.03 28.20
C ARG A 256 7.34 -7.11 28.17
N LYS A 257 8.20 -7.31 27.19
CA LYS A 257 9.35 -6.45 26.90
C LYS A 257 8.93 -5.40 25.88
N TYR A 258 9.19 -4.13 26.14
CA TYR A 258 8.93 -3.05 25.20
C TYR A 258 9.93 -1.91 25.35
N TYR A 259 10.03 -1.07 24.31
CA TYR A 259 10.80 0.16 24.36
C TYR A 259 9.86 1.35 24.48
N LYS A 260 10.22 2.30 25.32
CA LYS A 260 9.56 3.61 25.38
C LYS A 260 10.44 4.64 24.69
N LEU A 261 9.83 5.48 23.90
CA LEU A 261 10.43 6.66 23.31
C LEU A 261 9.96 7.88 24.09
N TYR A 262 10.90 8.65 24.61
CA TYR A 262 10.57 9.91 25.28
C TYR A 262 10.37 11.01 24.24
N ILE A 263 9.25 11.69 24.29
CA ILE A 263 9.00 12.89 23.51
C ILE A 263 9.35 14.07 24.41
N PRO A 264 10.32 14.93 24.03
CA PRO A 264 10.57 16.15 24.81
C PRO A 264 9.32 17.05 24.75
N ASN A 265 8.99 17.67 25.87
CA ASN A 265 7.99 18.72 25.91
C ASN A 265 8.30 19.75 24.83
N CYS A 266 7.37 19.99 23.89
CA CYS A 266 7.42 21.11 22.96
C CYS A 266 7.13 22.41 23.68
#